data_0a1ae637aabc61ddc6be3eaef5382278
#
_entry.id   0a1ae637aabc61ddc6be3eaef5382278
#
_cell.length_a   1.000
_cell.length_b   1.000
_cell.length_c   1.000
_cell.angle_alpha   90.00
_cell.angle_beta   90.00
_cell.angle_gamma   90.00
#
_symmetry.space_group_name_H-M   'P 1'
#
loop_
_entity.id
_entity.type
_entity.pdbx_description
1 polymer ?
#
loop_
_entity_poly.entity_id
_entity_poly.type
_entity_poly.pdbx_seq_one_letter_code
_entity_poly.pdbx_strand_id
1 'polypeptide(L)'
;MTTSLSQLLEDSFQIAWEYLEQTGELGDRAIASRFLSDTIEVMIRRGQRSRLGLSNRAITAYRHFRSSGATDSSAAVGKFV
;
A
#
# COMPACT_ATOMS: atom_id res chain seq x y z
N MET A 1 -12.44 -11.81 -21.92
CA MET A 1 -11.11 -11.27 -21.84
C MET A 1 -10.60 -11.24 -20.44
N THR A 2 -9.48 -11.80 -20.25
CA THR A 2 -8.93 -11.92 -18.92
C THR A 2 -7.92 -10.82 -18.64
N THR A 3 -8.05 -10.16 -17.52
CA THR A 3 -7.08 -9.15 -17.11
C THR A 3 -5.83 -9.87 -16.62
N SER A 4 -4.67 -9.47 -17.13
CA SER A 4 -3.44 -10.08 -16.68
C SER A 4 -3.13 -9.63 -15.26
N LEU A 5 -2.35 -10.43 -14.55
CA LEU A 5 -1.97 -10.09 -13.19
C LEU A 5 -1.16 -8.81 -13.11
N SER A 6 -0.31 -8.57 -14.11
CA SER A 6 0.44 -7.31 -14.12
C SER A 6 -0.47 -6.12 -14.36
N GLN A 7 -1.51 -6.28 -15.18
CA GLN A 7 -2.47 -5.20 -15.38
C GLN A 7 -3.24 -4.93 -14.10
N LEU A 8 -3.63 -5.98 -13.40
CA LEU A 8 -4.35 -5.85 -12.14
C LEU A 8 -3.48 -5.12 -11.10
N LEU A 9 -2.21 -5.47 -11.04
CA LEU A 9 -1.27 -4.81 -10.16
C LEU A 9 -1.17 -3.32 -10.48
N GLU A 10 -1.01 -2.98 -11.74
CA GLU A 10 -0.90 -1.59 -12.17
C GLU A 10 -2.14 -0.79 -11.85
N ASP A 11 -3.30 -1.34 -12.16
CA ASP A 11 -4.55 -0.65 -11.93
C ASP A 11 -4.77 -0.38 -10.44
N SER A 12 -4.56 -1.40 -9.63
CA SER A 12 -4.73 -1.28 -8.19
C SER A 12 -3.74 -0.31 -7.60
N PHE A 13 -2.50 -0.39 -8.06
CA PHE A 13 -1.44 0.50 -7.61
C PHE A 13 -1.80 1.94 -7.92
N GLN A 14 -2.25 2.20 -9.14
CA GLN A 14 -2.57 3.55 -9.56
C GLN A 14 -3.72 4.14 -8.76
N ILE A 15 -4.76 3.35 -8.51
CA ILE A 15 -5.88 3.80 -7.70
C ILE A 15 -5.42 4.21 -6.32
N ALA A 16 -4.62 3.35 -5.68
CA ALA A 16 -4.12 3.63 -4.34
C ALA A 16 -3.20 4.84 -4.35
N TRP A 17 -2.34 4.95 -5.33
CA TRP A 17 -1.40 6.05 -5.46
C TRP A 17 -2.14 7.38 -5.56
N GLU A 18 -3.09 7.45 -6.49
CA GLU A 18 -3.83 8.69 -6.71
C GLU A 18 -4.61 9.11 -5.47
N TYR A 19 -5.20 8.16 -4.80
CA TYR A 19 -5.94 8.46 -3.58
C TYR A 19 -5.03 9.07 -2.52
N LEU A 20 -3.89 8.44 -2.28
CA LEU A 20 -2.95 8.91 -1.26
C LEU A 20 -2.34 10.26 -1.64
N GLU A 21 -2.12 10.45 -2.93
CA GLU A 21 -1.59 11.72 -3.41
C GLU A 21 -2.58 12.84 -3.17
N GLN A 22 -3.84 12.60 -3.49
CA GLN A 22 -4.89 13.61 -3.33
C GLN A 22 -5.17 13.94 -1.88
N THR A 23 -5.04 12.98 -0.99
CA THR A 23 -5.27 13.23 0.42
C THR A 23 -4.03 13.74 1.15
N GLY A 24 -2.91 13.83 0.45
CA GLY A 24 -1.67 14.29 1.04
C GLY A 24 -0.99 13.27 1.93
N GLU A 25 -1.37 12.02 1.81
CA GLU A 25 -0.86 10.94 2.67
C GLU A 25 0.26 10.14 2.03
N LEU A 26 0.67 10.49 0.82
CA LEU A 26 1.65 9.72 0.10
C LEU A 26 3.03 9.73 0.77
N GLY A 27 3.47 10.89 1.20
CA GLY A 27 4.77 11.01 1.85
C GLY A 27 5.91 10.77 0.88
N ASP A 28 6.87 9.96 1.29
CA ASP A 28 8.04 9.63 0.47
C ASP A 28 7.59 8.73 -0.69
N ARG A 29 7.79 9.22 -1.91
CA ARG A 29 7.31 8.51 -3.10
C ARG A 29 7.99 7.16 -3.31
N ALA A 30 9.28 7.09 -3.02
CA ALA A 30 10.02 5.85 -3.19
C ALA A 30 9.51 4.77 -2.23
N ILE A 31 9.29 5.16 -0.98
CA ILE A 31 8.79 4.24 0.03
C ILE A 31 7.35 3.82 -0.31
N ALA A 32 6.53 4.78 -0.69
CA ALA A 32 5.13 4.50 -1.03
C ALA A 32 5.04 3.54 -2.21
N SER A 33 5.83 3.78 -3.24
CA SER A 33 5.84 2.96 -4.42
C SER A 33 6.16 1.51 -4.07
N ARG A 34 7.23 1.32 -3.31
CA ARG A 34 7.66 -0.01 -2.93
C ARG A 34 6.64 -0.72 -2.06
N PHE A 35 6.14 0.00 -1.05
CA PHE A 35 5.18 -0.58 -0.12
C PHE A 35 3.90 -1.00 -0.82
N LEU A 36 3.34 -0.12 -1.63
CA LEU A 36 2.09 -0.42 -2.32
C LEU A 36 2.24 -1.56 -3.30
N SER A 37 3.32 -1.56 -4.07
CA SER A 37 3.61 -2.65 -5.00
C SER A 37 3.70 -3.99 -4.30
N ASP A 38 4.49 -4.04 -3.23
CA ASP A 38 4.70 -5.27 -2.49
C ASP A 38 3.40 -5.77 -1.86
N THR A 39 2.65 -4.86 -1.27
CA THR A 39 1.39 -5.21 -0.61
C THR A 39 0.39 -5.77 -1.60
N ILE A 40 0.24 -5.10 -2.73
CA ILE A 40 -0.71 -5.54 -3.75
C ILE A 40 -0.28 -6.88 -4.32
N GLU A 41 1.01 -7.02 -4.57
CA GLU A 41 1.52 -8.26 -5.13
C GLU A 41 1.23 -9.45 -4.22
N VAL A 42 1.45 -9.29 -2.94
CA VAL A 42 1.18 -10.35 -1.96
C VAL A 42 -0.30 -10.74 -1.99
N MET A 43 -1.17 -9.73 -2.04
CA MET A 43 -2.61 -10.01 -2.06
C MET A 43 -3.04 -10.72 -3.33
N ILE A 44 -2.44 -10.37 -4.46
CA ILE A 44 -2.73 -11.04 -5.72
C ILE A 44 -2.31 -12.50 -5.63
N ARG A 45 -1.16 -12.78 -5.05
CA ARG A 45 -0.67 -14.15 -4.87
C ARG A 45 -1.60 -14.96 -3.98
N ARG A 46 -2.27 -14.31 -3.07
CA ARG A 46 -3.21 -14.98 -2.17
C ARG A 46 -4.59 -15.19 -2.81
N GLY A 47 -4.76 -14.75 -4.04
CA GLY A 47 -5.99 -14.97 -4.75
C GLY A 47 -6.91 -13.78 -4.87
N GLN A 48 -6.54 -12.65 -4.29
CA GLN A 48 -7.35 -11.44 -4.42
C GLN A 48 -7.29 -10.93 -5.85
N ARG A 49 -8.46 -10.70 -6.44
CA ARG A 49 -8.56 -10.28 -7.84
C ARG A 49 -9.37 -9.01 -8.02
N SER A 50 -9.90 -8.45 -6.96
CA SER A 50 -10.69 -7.23 -7.03
C SER A 50 -9.79 -6.01 -7.05
N ARG A 51 -9.88 -5.23 -8.10
CA ARG A 51 -9.11 -4.01 -8.24
C ARG A 51 -9.35 -3.05 -7.08
N LEU A 52 -10.62 -2.85 -6.76
CA LEU A 52 -10.97 -1.96 -5.65
C LEU A 52 -10.57 -2.54 -4.30
N GLY A 53 -10.74 -3.84 -4.14
CA GLY A 53 -10.33 -4.50 -2.90
C GLY A 53 -8.84 -4.40 -2.67
N LEU A 54 -8.06 -4.60 -3.72
CA LEU A 54 -6.60 -4.49 -3.65
C LEU A 54 -6.18 -3.08 -3.29
N SER A 55 -6.75 -2.09 -3.97
CA SER A 55 -6.37 -0.70 -3.72
C SER A 55 -6.79 -0.26 -2.32
N ASN A 56 -7.99 -0.62 -1.89
CA ASN A 56 -8.45 -0.24 -0.55
C ASN A 56 -7.60 -0.84 0.55
N ARG A 57 -7.24 -2.12 0.39
CA ARG A 57 -6.40 -2.78 1.38
C ARG A 57 -5.00 -2.21 1.40
N ALA A 58 -4.48 -1.88 0.22
CA ALA A 58 -3.16 -1.27 0.12
C ALA A 58 -3.14 0.10 0.78
N ILE A 59 -4.18 0.89 0.56
CA ILE A 59 -4.30 2.21 1.19
C ILE A 59 -4.32 2.06 2.71
N THR A 60 -5.15 1.18 3.21
CA THR A 60 -5.28 0.95 4.63
C THR A 60 -3.96 0.48 5.24
N ALA A 61 -3.30 -0.45 4.57
CA ALA A 61 -2.02 -0.98 5.04
C ALA A 61 -0.96 0.12 5.07
N TYR A 62 -0.94 0.97 4.06
CA TYR A 62 0.05 2.04 3.99
C TYR A 62 -0.18 3.07 5.08
N ARG A 63 -1.43 3.43 5.33
CA ARG A 63 -1.75 4.37 6.40
C ARG A 63 -1.34 3.81 7.74
N HIS A 64 -1.57 2.53 7.95
CA HIS A 64 -1.15 1.84 9.16
C HIS A 64 0.36 1.84 9.29
N PHE A 65 1.03 1.54 8.19
CA PHE A 65 2.49 1.53 8.14
C PHE A 65 3.07 2.90 8.52
N ARG A 66 2.53 3.96 7.95
CA ARG A 66 3.02 5.30 8.25
C ARG A 66 2.76 5.71 9.68
N SER A 67 1.61 5.34 10.17
CA SER A 67 1.23 5.65 11.55
C SER A 67 2.15 4.95 12.53
N SER A 68 2.43 3.67 12.30
CA SER A 68 3.34 2.90 13.14
C SER A 68 4.78 3.33 12.98
N GLY A 69 5.21 3.42 11.74
CA GLY A 69 6.59 3.71 11.41
C GLY A 69 7.03 5.08 11.83
N ALA A 70 6.12 6.00 11.77
CA ALA A 70 6.44 7.37 12.12
C ALA A 70 6.78 7.50 13.58
N THR A 71 6.23 6.63 14.37
CA THR A 71 6.58 6.64 15.75
C THR A 71 7.81 5.88 16.04
N ASP A 72 8.30 5.34 15.49
CA ASP A 72 9.31 4.63 15.78
C ASP A 72 10.42 4.85 15.67
N SER A 73 10.12 5.43 15.71
CA SER A 73 10.86 5.53 15.65
C SER A 73 11.34 5.42 16.50
N SER A 74 11.01 5.53 17.00
CA SER A 74 11.25 5.20 17.65
C SER A 74 11.04 4.60 18.28
N ALA A 75 10.74 4.52 18.45
CA ALA A 75 10.56 3.85 18.98
C ALA A 75 10.59 3.24 19.43
N ALA A 76 10.57 3.22 19.41
CA ALA A 76 10.62 2.50 19.74
C ALA A 76 10.81 2.14 20.40
N VAL A 77 10.81 2.48 20.58
CA VAL A 77 11.01 2.04 21.11
C VAL A 77 10.91 1.63 21.85
N GLY A 78 10.56 1.75 21.99
CA GLY A 78 10.35 1.26 22.56
C GLY A 78 9.99 0.95 23.25
N LYS A 79 9.66 0.83 23.33
CA LYS A 79 9.35 0.34 23.78
C LYS A 79 9.26 -0.28 24.36
N PHE A 80 9.28 -0.14 24.33
CA PHE A 80 9.29 -0.76 24.61
C PHE A 80 9.55 -0.81 25.27
N VAL A 81 9.48 -0.31 25.48
CA VAL A 81 9.94 -0.34 25.76
C VAL A 81 10.07 -0.53 26.11
#